data_d7b42f8902db85e9d475ff8702724112
#
_entry.id   d7b42f8902db85e9d475ff8702724112
#
_cell.length_a   1.000
_cell.length_b   1.000
_cell.length_c   1.000
_cell.angle_alpha   90.00
_cell.angle_beta   90.00
_cell.angle_gamma   90.00
#
_symmetry.space_group_name_H-M   'P 1'
#
loop_
_entity.id
_entity.type
_entity.pdbx_description
1 polymer ?
#
loop_
_entity_poly.entity_id
_entity_poly.type
_entity_poly.pdbx_seq_one_letter_code
_entity_poly.pdbx_strand_id
1 'polypeptide(L)'
;VSFHSLSPDELTAVHARNQQDYAELQGKKLALDLTRGKPSPEQLDLSNQLLSLPGDDFRDSEGTDTRNYGGLHGLPELRAIFGELLGIPVQNLIAGNNSSLELMHDLVAFSMLYGGVDSPRPWKDEPAVKFLCPVPGYDRHFAITETMGIEMIAVPMLQDGPDVDLIEELVAVDPAIKGMWAVPVFANPTGITYSWKAVRRLVQMRTAAPDFRLFWDNAYAVHTLTHDFLRQVDVLGLAATAGNPNRPYVFASTSKITFAGSGVSFLGGSLGNIAWYLQYAGKKSIGPDKVNQLRHLRFFGDADGVRLQMQRHQQILAPKFALALEILDNRLSDSKIASWTEPKGGYFISLDVLPGTARRTVALAKDAGIAVTEAGASFPYRKDPDDKNIRIAPTFPSLPDLRDAVDGLATCALLAATESMLVSSASGVS
;
A
#
# COMPACT_ATOMS: atom_id res chain seq x y z
N VAL A 1 7.53 -31.83 8.51
CA VAL A 1 6.42 -32.77 8.26
C VAL A 1 5.11 -31.98 8.26
N SER A 2 4.25 -32.16 7.23
CA SER A 2 2.96 -31.49 7.13
C SER A 2 2.05 -31.85 8.33
N PHE A 3 1.47 -30.84 8.98
CA PHE A 3 0.53 -31.07 10.09
C PHE A 3 -0.74 -31.82 9.64
N HIS A 4 -1.13 -31.65 8.37
CA HIS A 4 -2.28 -32.37 7.80
C HIS A 4 -2.10 -33.88 7.68
N SER A 5 -0.85 -34.38 7.77
CA SER A 5 -0.54 -35.81 7.67
C SER A 5 -0.30 -36.49 9.04
N LEU A 6 -0.42 -35.72 10.14
CA LEU A 6 -0.19 -36.25 11.49
C LEU A 6 -1.39 -37.05 12.00
N SER A 7 -1.13 -38.12 12.69
CA SER A 7 -2.14 -38.82 13.50
C SER A 7 -2.59 -37.95 14.69
N PRO A 8 -3.75 -38.22 15.31
CA PRO A 8 -4.21 -37.46 16.47
C PRO A 8 -3.21 -37.43 17.63
N ASP A 9 -2.50 -38.53 17.87
CA ASP A 9 -1.49 -38.61 18.93
C ASP A 9 -0.27 -37.78 18.60
N GLU A 10 0.21 -37.83 17.35
CA GLU A 10 1.32 -36.99 16.87
C GLU A 10 0.96 -35.50 16.90
N LEU A 11 -0.25 -35.15 16.48
CA LEU A 11 -0.73 -33.76 16.55
C LEU A 11 -0.79 -33.26 18.00
N THR A 12 -1.25 -34.10 18.93
CA THR A 12 -1.26 -33.78 20.36
C THR A 12 0.15 -33.55 20.90
N ALA A 13 1.12 -34.38 20.49
CA ALA A 13 2.53 -34.21 20.89
C ALA A 13 3.14 -32.91 20.31
N VAL A 14 2.85 -32.59 19.05
CA VAL A 14 3.28 -31.33 18.41
C VAL A 14 2.65 -30.13 19.11
N HIS A 15 1.37 -30.20 19.42
CA HIS A 15 0.67 -29.15 20.16
C HIS A 15 1.31 -28.88 21.52
N ALA A 16 1.61 -29.92 22.29
CA ALA A 16 2.28 -29.79 23.60
C ALA A 16 3.65 -29.09 23.48
N ARG A 17 4.40 -29.40 22.42
CA ARG A 17 5.67 -28.73 22.13
C ARG A 17 5.44 -27.25 21.80
N ASN A 18 4.49 -26.93 20.91
CA ASN A 18 4.18 -25.56 20.56
C ASN A 18 3.71 -24.75 21.78
N GLN A 19 3.00 -25.35 22.73
CA GLN A 19 2.65 -24.70 23.99
C GLN A 19 3.87 -24.38 24.84
N GLN A 20 4.85 -25.29 24.89
CA GLN A 20 6.10 -25.05 25.61
C GLN A 20 6.91 -23.92 24.93
N ASP A 21 7.09 -23.97 23.61
CA ASP A 21 7.80 -22.94 22.83
C ASP A 21 7.13 -21.57 23.03
N TYR A 22 5.81 -21.52 23.09
CA TYR A 22 5.07 -20.29 23.35
C TYR A 22 5.27 -19.78 24.79
N ALA A 23 5.28 -20.65 25.77
CA ALA A 23 5.56 -20.25 27.16
C ALA A 23 7.00 -19.69 27.30
N GLU A 24 7.96 -20.28 26.60
CA GLU A 24 9.32 -19.75 26.54
C GLU A 24 9.37 -18.37 25.85
N LEU A 25 8.61 -18.19 24.76
CA LEU A 25 8.47 -16.90 24.08
C LEU A 25 7.91 -15.82 25.00
N GLN A 26 6.85 -16.13 25.76
CA GLN A 26 6.28 -15.19 26.75
C GLN A 26 7.29 -14.82 27.85
N GLY A 27 8.13 -15.80 28.26
CA GLY A 27 9.20 -15.59 29.23
C GLY A 27 10.26 -14.58 28.80
N LYS A 28 10.44 -14.34 27.49
CA LYS A 28 11.37 -13.35 26.94
C LYS A 28 10.93 -11.91 27.21
N LYS A 29 9.65 -11.65 27.51
CA LYS A 29 9.07 -10.32 27.79
C LYS A 29 9.38 -9.30 26.69
N LEU A 30 9.14 -9.67 25.44
CA LEU A 30 9.41 -8.85 24.27
C LEU A 30 8.53 -7.59 24.25
N ALA A 31 9.02 -6.56 23.53
CA ALA A 31 8.26 -5.32 23.23
C ALA A 31 8.58 -4.90 21.79
N LEU A 32 8.13 -5.69 20.82
CA LEU A 32 8.48 -5.58 19.41
C LEU A 32 7.27 -5.18 18.56
N ASP A 33 7.52 -4.51 17.43
CA ASP A 33 6.46 -3.90 16.62
C ASP A 33 6.65 -4.20 15.12
N LEU A 34 5.81 -5.08 14.59
CA LEU A 34 5.71 -5.42 13.16
C LEU A 34 4.55 -4.69 12.44
N THR A 35 3.88 -3.74 13.12
CA THR A 35 2.72 -3.03 12.55
C THR A 35 3.13 -1.90 11.61
N ARG A 36 4.32 -1.34 11.79
CA ARG A 36 4.72 -0.04 11.27
C ARG A 36 5.34 -0.11 9.88
N GLY A 37 4.52 -0.03 8.86
CA GLY A 37 4.95 0.21 7.48
C GLY A 37 5.46 1.65 7.26
N LYS A 38 6.43 2.09 8.06
CA LYS A 38 7.05 3.42 7.98
C LYS A 38 8.57 3.31 7.94
N PRO A 39 9.28 4.35 7.44
CA PRO A 39 10.74 4.37 7.46
C PRO A 39 11.29 4.22 8.88
N SER A 40 12.35 3.43 9.02
CA SER A 40 13.14 3.32 10.25
C SER A 40 13.96 4.60 10.49
N PRO A 41 14.46 4.84 11.72
CA PRO A 41 15.37 5.96 11.97
C PRO A 41 16.56 6.01 11.00
N GLU A 42 17.20 4.88 10.70
CA GLU A 42 18.30 4.77 9.74
C GLU A 42 17.91 5.25 8.33
N GLN A 43 16.68 4.96 7.89
CA GLN A 43 16.18 5.44 6.61
C GLN A 43 15.92 6.95 6.63
N LEU A 44 15.38 7.48 7.74
CA LEU A 44 15.15 8.92 7.90
C LEU A 44 16.48 9.69 7.90
N ASP A 45 17.50 9.16 8.54
CA ASP A 45 18.84 9.78 8.60
C ASP A 45 19.47 10.00 7.22
N LEU A 46 19.12 9.19 6.22
CA LEU A 46 19.55 9.39 4.83
C LEU A 46 19.10 10.74 4.24
N SER A 47 18.10 11.36 4.85
CA SER A 47 17.49 12.60 4.37
C SER A 47 17.75 13.81 5.28
N ASN A 48 18.60 13.69 6.29
CA ASN A 48 18.83 14.76 7.29
C ASN A 48 19.32 16.08 6.66
N GLN A 49 19.95 16.04 5.49
CA GLN A 49 20.33 17.25 4.74
C GLN A 49 19.13 18.16 4.42
N LEU A 50 17.93 17.58 4.26
CA LEU A 50 16.70 18.35 4.04
C LEU A 50 16.40 19.36 5.16
N LEU A 51 16.88 19.12 6.38
CA LEU A 51 16.64 20.00 7.54
C LEU A 51 17.36 21.35 7.41
N SER A 52 18.41 21.43 6.57
CA SER A 52 19.16 22.67 6.31
C SER A 52 18.83 23.31 4.96
N LEU A 53 18.05 22.66 4.12
CA LEU A 53 17.63 23.17 2.81
C LEU A 53 16.29 23.93 2.91
N PRO A 54 16.01 24.88 2.02
CA PRO A 54 16.88 25.37 0.93
C PRO A 54 17.90 26.42 1.39
N GLY A 55 18.02 26.74 2.69
CA GLY A 55 18.86 27.81 3.20
C GLY A 55 18.39 29.18 2.69
N ASP A 56 19.34 30.01 2.24
CA ASP A 56 19.05 31.33 1.69
C ASP A 56 18.62 31.32 0.20
N ASP A 57 18.71 30.17 -0.47
CA ASP A 57 18.28 29.98 -1.86
C ASP A 57 16.82 29.50 -1.92
N PHE A 58 15.90 30.40 -1.70
CA PHE A 58 14.46 30.14 -1.62
C PHE A 58 13.69 30.46 -2.92
N ARG A 59 14.36 30.67 -4.04
CA ARG A 59 13.75 30.93 -5.35
C ARG A 59 13.80 29.69 -6.23
N ASP A 60 12.73 29.49 -7.01
CA ASP A 60 12.73 28.51 -8.08
C ASP A 60 13.53 28.99 -9.31
N SER A 61 13.62 28.17 -10.36
CA SER A 61 14.38 28.51 -11.58
C SER A 61 13.80 29.70 -12.36
N GLU A 62 12.54 30.02 -12.15
CA GLU A 62 11.87 31.18 -12.77
C GLU A 62 11.99 32.45 -11.90
N GLY A 63 12.70 32.37 -10.76
CA GLY A 63 12.88 33.46 -9.83
C GLY A 63 11.73 33.71 -8.88
N THR A 64 10.73 32.81 -8.86
CA THR A 64 9.57 32.93 -7.96
C THR A 64 10.00 32.70 -6.50
N ASP A 65 9.58 33.58 -5.61
CA ASP A 65 9.80 33.44 -4.18
C ASP A 65 8.85 32.35 -3.61
N THR A 66 9.44 31.20 -3.24
CA THR A 66 8.65 30.04 -2.78
C THR A 66 7.99 30.24 -1.42
N ARG A 67 8.39 31.27 -0.68
CA ARG A 67 7.82 31.62 0.65
C ARG A 67 6.44 32.26 0.56
N ASN A 68 6.00 32.71 -0.64
CA ASN A 68 4.75 33.41 -0.81
C ASN A 68 3.64 32.50 -1.39
N TYR A 69 2.41 33.00 -1.39
CA TYR A 69 1.24 32.30 -1.92
C TYR A 69 1.34 31.98 -3.44
N GLY A 70 0.45 31.12 -3.89
CA GLY A 70 0.27 30.79 -5.32
C GLY A 70 0.96 29.50 -5.74
N GLY A 71 0.89 29.21 -7.04
CA GLY A 71 1.48 28.01 -7.61
C GLY A 71 0.77 26.71 -7.24
N LEU A 72 -0.56 26.65 -7.45
CA LEU A 72 -1.40 25.48 -7.12
C LEU A 72 -0.91 24.15 -7.71
N HIS A 73 -0.20 24.17 -8.86
CA HIS A 73 0.38 22.99 -9.45
C HIS A 73 1.63 22.48 -8.72
N GLY A 74 2.23 23.28 -7.86
CA GLY A 74 3.56 23.03 -7.29
C GLY A 74 4.70 23.36 -8.25
N LEU A 75 5.94 23.19 -7.79
CA LEU A 75 7.14 23.55 -8.53
C LEU A 75 7.30 22.73 -9.81
N PRO A 76 7.48 23.35 -10.99
CA PRO A 76 7.57 22.65 -12.26
C PRO A 76 8.78 21.70 -12.33
N GLU A 77 9.91 22.08 -11.75
CA GLU A 77 11.13 21.26 -11.78
C GLU A 77 10.95 19.98 -10.93
N LEU A 78 10.31 20.05 -9.77
CA LEU A 78 10.02 18.88 -8.96
C LEU A 78 9.00 17.96 -9.64
N ARG A 79 7.99 18.56 -10.31
CA ARG A 79 7.06 17.80 -11.16
C ARG A 79 7.76 17.12 -12.34
N ALA A 80 8.78 17.74 -12.92
CA ALA A 80 9.56 17.13 -13.99
C ALA A 80 10.33 15.90 -13.51
N ILE A 81 10.97 15.96 -12.34
CA ILE A 81 11.67 14.82 -11.73
C ILE A 81 10.71 13.64 -11.52
N PHE A 82 9.58 13.90 -10.87
CA PHE A 82 8.61 12.81 -10.59
C PHE A 82 7.80 12.41 -11.82
N GLY A 83 7.61 13.31 -12.77
CA GLY A 83 7.04 12.98 -14.09
C GLY A 83 7.90 11.95 -14.84
N GLU A 84 9.22 12.11 -14.83
CA GLU A 84 10.15 11.13 -15.41
C GLU A 84 10.04 9.77 -14.70
N LEU A 85 10.09 9.77 -13.36
CA LEU A 85 10.04 8.55 -12.55
C LEU A 85 8.72 7.78 -12.69
N LEU A 86 7.61 8.49 -12.86
CA LEU A 86 6.27 7.93 -12.95
C LEU A 86 5.79 7.70 -14.39
N GLY A 87 6.54 8.18 -15.38
CA GLY A 87 6.11 8.14 -16.79
C GLY A 87 4.93 9.08 -17.08
N ILE A 88 4.84 10.23 -16.41
CA ILE A 88 3.73 11.19 -16.53
C ILE A 88 4.26 12.52 -17.06
N PRO A 89 3.66 13.08 -18.13
CA PRO A 89 4.01 14.43 -18.60
C PRO A 89 3.81 15.50 -17.51
N VAL A 90 4.72 16.48 -17.44
CA VAL A 90 4.72 17.51 -16.39
C VAL A 90 3.40 18.26 -16.27
N GLN A 91 2.73 18.57 -17.41
CA GLN A 91 1.44 19.23 -17.43
C GLN A 91 0.29 18.37 -16.86
N ASN A 92 0.48 17.07 -16.77
CA ASN A 92 -0.48 16.10 -16.23
C ASN A 92 -0.20 15.75 -14.75
N LEU A 93 0.75 16.45 -14.10
CA LEU A 93 1.20 16.17 -12.74
C LEU A 93 1.10 17.41 -11.85
N ILE A 94 0.60 17.23 -10.64
CA ILE A 94 0.61 18.24 -9.56
C ILE A 94 1.55 17.77 -8.48
N ALA A 95 2.33 18.69 -7.88
CA ALA A 95 3.01 18.48 -6.62
C ALA A 95 2.23 19.19 -5.50
N GLY A 96 1.74 18.40 -4.53
CA GLY A 96 0.91 18.87 -3.42
C GLY A 96 1.69 19.09 -2.12
N ASN A 97 0.99 18.91 -1.00
CA ASN A 97 1.56 18.90 0.34
C ASN A 97 2.15 17.52 0.68
N ASN A 98 2.26 17.16 1.95
CA ASN A 98 3.01 15.98 2.40
C ASN A 98 2.28 14.64 2.25
N SER A 99 1.00 14.60 1.88
CA SER A 99 0.21 13.36 1.92
C SER A 99 -0.54 13.08 0.62
N SER A 100 -0.20 11.95 -0.05
CA SER A 100 -0.99 11.44 -1.17
C SER A 100 -2.37 10.95 -0.71
N LEU A 101 -2.50 10.52 0.54
CA LEU A 101 -3.77 10.12 1.12
C LEU A 101 -4.75 11.29 1.23
N GLU A 102 -4.25 12.51 1.52
CA GLU A 102 -5.05 13.75 1.49
C GLU A 102 -5.58 14.01 0.08
N LEU A 103 -4.76 13.84 -0.96
CA LEU A 103 -5.18 13.99 -2.34
C LEU A 103 -6.27 12.97 -2.74
N MET A 104 -6.12 11.72 -2.31
CA MET A 104 -7.14 10.67 -2.53
C MET A 104 -8.45 11.02 -1.82
N HIS A 105 -8.37 11.44 -0.57
CA HIS A 105 -9.53 11.89 0.20
C HIS A 105 -10.23 13.07 -0.48
N ASP A 106 -9.49 14.09 -0.91
CA ASP A 106 -10.03 15.25 -1.62
C ASP A 106 -10.78 14.84 -2.89
N LEU A 107 -10.18 13.94 -3.70
CA LEU A 107 -10.81 13.50 -4.95
C LEU A 107 -12.12 12.74 -4.70
N VAL A 108 -12.16 11.88 -3.68
CA VAL A 108 -13.41 11.21 -3.30
C VAL A 108 -14.42 12.23 -2.77
N ALA A 109 -14.02 13.12 -1.85
CA ALA A 109 -14.89 14.13 -1.29
C ALA A 109 -15.43 15.10 -2.35
N PHE A 110 -14.59 15.56 -3.27
CA PHE A 110 -15.02 16.44 -4.36
C PHE A 110 -15.94 15.72 -5.34
N SER A 111 -15.69 14.45 -5.64
CA SER A 111 -16.59 13.62 -6.45
C SER A 111 -17.95 13.43 -5.78
N MET A 112 -17.97 13.20 -4.46
CA MET A 112 -19.20 13.12 -3.67
C MET A 112 -19.98 14.44 -3.73
N LEU A 113 -19.30 15.57 -3.55
CA LEU A 113 -19.96 16.89 -3.43
C LEU A 113 -20.35 17.52 -4.77
N TYR A 114 -19.51 17.33 -5.81
CA TYR A 114 -19.60 18.11 -7.06
C TYR A 114 -19.70 17.24 -8.31
N GLY A 115 -19.39 15.95 -8.24
CA GLY A 115 -19.18 15.08 -9.39
C GLY A 115 -17.81 15.29 -10.05
N GLY A 116 -17.31 14.28 -10.71
CA GLY A 116 -16.08 14.33 -11.51
C GLY A 116 -16.32 14.83 -12.94
N VAL A 117 -15.27 14.83 -13.78
CA VAL A 117 -15.31 15.34 -15.15
C VAL A 117 -16.43 14.68 -15.98
N ASP A 118 -16.62 13.37 -15.87
CA ASP A 118 -17.61 12.63 -16.64
C ASP A 118 -18.87 12.30 -15.83
N SER A 119 -19.02 12.86 -14.62
CA SER A 119 -20.17 12.55 -13.76
C SER A 119 -21.42 13.24 -14.26
N PRO A 120 -22.54 12.50 -14.45
CA PRO A 120 -23.82 13.10 -14.81
C PRO A 120 -24.40 13.94 -13.66
N ARG A 121 -24.00 13.67 -12.43
CA ARG A 121 -24.37 14.39 -11.21
C ARG A 121 -23.36 14.14 -10.10
N PRO A 122 -23.37 14.91 -8.98
CA PRO A 122 -22.58 14.59 -7.78
C PRO A 122 -22.86 13.17 -7.28
N TRP A 123 -21.82 12.46 -6.80
CA TRP A 123 -22.00 11.09 -6.32
C TRP A 123 -22.95 10.99 -5.12
N LYS A 124 -23.03 12.04 -4.27
CA LYS A 124 -23.99 12.10 -3.16
C LYS A 124 -25.47 12.04 -3.61
N ASP A 125 -25.74 12.40 -4.86
CA ASP A 125 -27.09 12.43 -5.43
C ASP A 125 -27.41 11.12 -6.21
N GLU A 126 -26.47 10.18 -6.25
CA GLU A 126 -26.67 8.84 -6.78
C GLU A 126 -27.41 7.96 -5.77
N PRO A 127 -28.22 7.00 -6.22
CA PRO A 127 -28.92 6.07 -5.32
C PRO A 127 -27.97 5.25 -4.45
N ALA A 128 -26.80 4.90 -4.97
CA ALA A 128 -25.73 4.20 -4.28
C ALA A 128 -24.39 4.53 -4.95
N VAL A 129 -23.33 4.50 -4.16
CA VAL A 129 -21.94 4.59 -4.62
C VAL A 129 -21.16 3.40 -4.07
N LYS A 130 -20.46 2.72 -4.96
CA LYS A 130 -19.66 1.52 -4.63
C LYS A 130 -18.25 1.66 -5.16
N PHE A 131 -17.29 1.08 -4.42
CA PHE A 131 -15.90 0.96 -4.83
C PHE A 131 -15.45 -0.50 -4.82
N LEU A 132 -14.69 -0.88 -5.83
CA LEU A 132 -13.96 -2.13 -5.84
C LEU A 132 -12.69 -2.01 -5.01
N CYS A 133 -12.49 -2.99 -4.15
CA CYS A 133 -11.41 -3.03 -3.18
C CYS A 133 -10.61 -4.33 -3.36
N PRO A 134 -9.49 -4.34 -4.10
CA PRO A 134 -8.59 -5.49 -4.14
C PRO A 134 -8.12 -5.89 -2.75
N VAL A 135 -8.24 -7.18 -2.41
CA VAL A 135 -7.94 -7.72 -1.08
C VAL A 135 -7.00 -8.92 -1.14
N PRO A 136 -6.08 -9.06 -0.17
CA PRO A 136 -5.80 -8.09 0.90
C PRO A 136 -5.26 -6.77 0.33
N GLY A 137 -5.63 -5.64 0.95
CA GLY A 137 -5.34 -4.30 0.44
C GLY A 137 -4.98 -3.29 1.54
N TYR A 138 -4.91 -2.01 1.19
CA TYR A 138 -4.48 -0.95 2.08
C TYR A 138 -5.64 -0.40 2.91
N ASP A 139 -5.60 -0.59 4.21
CA ASP A 139 -6.62 -0.21 5.19
C ASP A 139 -7.02 1.27 5.16
N ARG A 140 -6.11 2.19 4.81
CA ARG A 140 -6.42 3.62 4.70
C ARG A 140 -7.31 3.95 3.51
N HIS A 141 -7.18 3.25 2.40
CA HIS A 141 -8.10 3.36 1.27
C HIS A 141 -9.53 3.00 1.72
N PHE A 142 -9.66 1.87 2.41
CA PHE A 142 -10.96 1.42 2.91
C PHE A 142 -11.57 2.39 3.92
N ALA A 143 -10.73 3.00 4.78
CA ALA A 143 -11.20 4.01 5.72
C ALA A 143 -11.77 5.27 5.04
N ILE A 144 -11.19 5.72 3.92
CA ILE A 144 -11.74 6.84 3.14
C ILE A 144 -13.14 6.49 2.61
N THR A 145 -13.28 5.33 1.96
CA THR A 145 -14.56 4.89 1.39
C THR A 145 -15.62 4.67 2.47
N GLU A 146 -15.27 4.01 3.56
CA GLU A 146 -16.19 3.78 4.69
C GLU A 146 -16.68 5.09 5.30
N THR A 147 -15.76 6.05 5.54
CA THR A 147 -16.11 7.35 6.11
C THR A 147 -17.04 8.17 5.22
N MET A 148 -16.95 8.01 3.90
CA MET A 148 -17.81 8.68 2.92
C MET A 148 -19.13 7.93 2.65
N GLY A 149 -19.40 6.81 3.36
CA GLY A 149 -20.60 6.01 3.18
C GLY A 149 -20.63 5.25 1.84
N ILE A 150 -19.48 5.02 1.24
CA ILE A 150 -19.33 4.27 -0.02
C ILE A 150 -19.29 2.78 0.30
N GLU A 151 -20.12 1.99 -0.37
CA GLU A 151 -20.12 0.53 -0.26
C GLU A 151 -18.84 -0.05 -0.86
N MET A 152 -18.22 -0.98 -0.15
CA MET A 152 -16.99 -1.61 -0.59
C MET A 152 -17.23 -3.05 -1.03
N ILE A 153 -16.80 -3.38 -2.24
CA ILE A 153 -16.86 -4.72 -2.84
C ILE A 153 -15.44 -5.28 -2.86
N ALA A 154 -15.20 -6.35 -2.11
CA ALA A 154 -13.92 -7.03 -2.10
C ALA A 154 -13.68 -7.77 -3.43
N VAL A 155 -12.49 -7.63 -3.99
CA VAL A 155 -12.03 -8.32 -5.19
C VAL A 155 -10.73 -9.06 -4.86
N PRO A 156 -10.61 -10.38 -5.10
CA PRO A 156 -9.37 -11.10 -4.79
C PRO A 156 -8.16 -10.56 -5.56
N MET A 157 -7.00 -10.45 -4.87
CA MET A 157 -5.71 -10.29 -5.52
C MET A 157 -5.20 -11.65 -5.98
N LEU A 158 -4.82 -11.73 -7.27
CA LEU A 158 -4.18 -12.87 -7.90
C LEU A 158 -2.67 -12.62 -8.02
N GLN A 159 -1.93 -13.55 -8.64
CA GLN A 159 -0.46 -13.48 -8.70
C GLN A 159 0.08 -12.29 -9.52
N ASP A 160 -0.72 -11.74 -10.43
CA ASP A 160 -0.30 -10.69 -11.36
C ASP A 160 -1.22 -9.45 -11.37
N GLY A 161 -1.98 -9.26 -10.30
CA GLY A 161 -2.92 -8.15 -10.12
C GLY A 161 -4.24 -8.61 -9.51
N PRO A 162 -5.27 -7.75 -9.49
CA PRO A 162 -6.60 -8.14 -9.03
C PRO A 162 -7.27 -9.09 -10.02
N ASP A 163 -8.32 -9.77 -9.57
CA ASP A 163 -9.18 -10.59 -10.44
C ASP A 163 -9.93 -9.70 -11.43
N VAL A 164 -9.29 -9.48 -12.60
CA VAL A 164 -9.83 -8.59 -13.64
C VAL A 164 -11.07 -9.18 -14.31
N ASP A 165 -11.22 -10.50 -14.35
CA ASP A 165 -12.43 -11.14 -14.91
C ASP A 165 -13.65 -10.74 -14.06
N LEU A 166 -13.56 -10.89 -12.76
CA LEU A 166 -14.60 -10.45 -11.82
C LEU A 166 -14.85 -8.93 -11.89
N ILE A 167 -13.78 -8.12 -11.98
CA ILE A 167 -13.92 -6.67 -12.10
C ILE A 167 -14.72 -6.30 -13.34
N GLU A 168 -14.37 -6.83 -14.51
CA GLU A 168 -15.07 -6.56 -15.78
C GLU A 168 -16.55 -6.95 -15.73
N GLU A 169 -16.87 -8.10 -15.12
CA GLU A 169 -18.27 -8.54 -14.93
C GLU A 169 -19.06 -7.54 -14.08
N LEU A 170 -18.50 -7.10 -12.94
CA LEU A 170 -19.17 -6.19 -12.02
C LEU A 170 -19.39 -4.80 -12.61
N VAL A 171 -18.33 -4.19 -13.17
CA VAL A 171 -18.41 -2.81 -13.66
C VAL A 171 -19.21 -2.67 -14.96
N ALA A 172 -19.35 -3.75 -15.73
CA ALA A 172 -20.10 -3.72 -16.99
C ALA A 172 -21.62 -3.53 -16.78
N VAL A 173 -22.15 -3.90 -15.62
CA VAL A 173 -23.60 -3.95 -15.36
C VAL A 173 -24.07 -3.04 -14.23
N ASP A 174 -23.20 -2.67 -13.30
CA ASP A 174 -23.59 -1.87 -12.13
C ASP A 174 -23.07 -0.42 -12.24
N PRO A 175 -23.94 0.56 -12.54
CA PRO A 175 -23.57 1.96 -12.64
C PRO A 175 -23.28 2.62 -11.28
N ALA A 176 -23.55 1.94 -10.17
CA ALA A 176 -23.22 2.43 -8.84
C ALA A 176 -21.72 2.27 -8.53
N ILE A 177 -20.99 1.41 -9.25
CA ILE A 177 -19.55 1.23 -9.08
C ILE A 177 -18.81 2.38 -9.73
N LYS A 178 -18.40 3.35 -8.91
CA LYS A 178 -17.78 4.61 -9.34
C LYS A 178 -16.26 4.60 -9.27
N GLY A 179 -15.67 3.67 -8.55
CA GLY A 179 -14.23 3.65 -8.40
C GLY A 179 -13.65 2.31 -7.97
N MET A 180 -12.33 2.25 -8.09
CA MET A 180 -11.52 1.14 -7.64
C MET A 180 -10.23 1.66 -7.04
N TRP A 181 -9.86 1.15 -5.87
CA TRP A 181 -8.53 1.33 -5.32
C TRP A 181 -7.53 0.39 -6.01
N ALA A 182 -6.37 0.89 -6.36
CA ALA A 182 -5.31 0.08 -6.96
C ALA A 182 -3.94 0.49 -6.41
N VAL A 183 -3.13 -0.48 -5.99
CA VAL A 183 -1.71 -0.31 -5.66
C VAL A 183 -0.92 -1.15 -6.66
N PRO A 184 -0.56 -0.58 -7.83
CA PRO A 184 -0.14 -1.38 -8.99
C PRO A 184 1.26 -1.94 -8.91
N VAL A 185 2.12 -1.35 -8.05
CA VAL A 185 3.52 -1.75 -7.90
C VAL A 185 3.78 -2.09 -6.45
N PHE A 186 4.27 -3.30 -6.20
CA PHE A 186 4.57 -3.80 -4.86
C PHE A 186 3.43 -3.57 -3.86
N ALA A 187 2.24 -4.02 -4.23
CA ALA A 187 0.99 -3.76 -3.52
C ALA A 187 1.08 -4.01 -2.00
N ASN A 188 0.42 -3.17 -1.22
CA ASN A 188 0.28 -3.33 0.22
C ASN A 188 -0.97 -4.19 0.54
N PRO A 189 -0.83 -5.38 1.20
CA PRO A 189 0.39 -5.95 1.75
C PRO A 189 1.07 -7.01 0.88
N THR A 190 0.54 -7.35 -0.28
CA THR A 190 0.92 -8.56 -1.04
C THR A 190 2.29 -8.49 -1.70
N GLY A 191 2.81 -7.28 -1.98
CA GLY A 191 4.03 -7.10 -2.76
C GLY A 191 3.87 -7.39 -4.26
N ILE A 192 2.64 -7.66 -4.72
CA ILE A 192 2.33 -7.97 -6.11
C ILE A 192 2.46 -6.72 -6.97
N THR A 193 3.02 -6.88 -8.16
CA THR A 193 3.03 -5.85 -9.21
C THR A 193 2.06 -6.28 -10.31
N TYR A 194 1.16 -5.37 -10.72
CA TYR A 194 0.19 -5.66 -11.77
C TYR A 194 0.87 -5.92 -13.10
N SER A 195 0.48 -7.01 -13.76
CA SER A 195 0.98 -7.31 -15.10
C SER A 195 0.49 -6.28 -16.12
N TRP A 196 1.26 -6.13 -17.20
CA TRP A 196 0.84 -5.32 -18.34
C TRP A 196 -0.56 -5.71 -18.86
N LYS A 197 -0.86 -7.00 -18.87
CA LYS A 197 -2.17 -7.51 -19.28
C LYS A 197 -3.29 -7.02 -18.37
N ALA A 198 -3.08 -7.09 -17.05
CA ALA A 198 -4.07 -6.61 -16.08
C ALA A 198 -4.28 -5.10 -16.19
N VAL A 199 -3.20 -4.29 -16.27
CA VAL A 199 -3.29 -2.84 -16.45
C VAL A 199 -4.06 -2.47 -17.71
N ARG A 200 -3.72 -3.10 -18.86
CA ARG A 200 -4.37 -2.83 -20.12
C ARG A 200 -5.87 -3.11 -20.07
N ARG A 201 -6.28 -4.23 -19.47
CA ARG A 201 -7.70 -4.59 -19.31
C ARG A 201 -8.43 -3.56 -18.45
N LEU A 202 -7.88 -3.17 -17.29
CA LEU A 202 -8.49 -2.19 -16.39
C LEU A 202 -8.75 -0.82 -17.06
N VAL A 203 -7.84 -0.36 -17.92
CA VAL A 203 -8.04 0.92 -18.62
C VAL A 203 -8.99 0.81 -19.82
N GLN A 204 -9.08 -0.36 -20.44
CA GLN A 204 -9.89 -0.59 -21.65
C GLN A 204 -11.30 -1.10 -21.37
N MET A 205 -11.54 -1.73 -20.19
CA MET A 205 -12.80 -2.36 -19.87
C MET A 205 -14.00 -1.42 -20.04
N ARG A 206 -15.13 -1.98 -20.45
CA ARG A 206 -16.40 -1.27 -20.50
C ARG A 206 -16.97 -1.14 -19.09
N THR A 207 -17.43 0.06 -18.74
CA THR A 207 -18.08 0.34 -17.46
C THR A 207 -19.49 0.89 -17.68
N ALA A 208 -20.45 0.47 -16.84
CA ALA A 208 -21.80 1.02 -16.85
C ALA A 208 -21.81 2.46 -16.32
N ALA A 209 -20.94 2.79 -15.37
CA ALA A 209 -20.73 4.15 -14.91
C ALA A 209 -19.79 4.91 -15.86
N PRO A 210 -20.22 6.03 -16.50
CA PRO A 210 -19.36 6.84 -17.37
C PRO A 210 -18.21 7.50 -16.60
N ASP A 211 -18.42 7.74 -15.32
CA ASP A 211 -17.52 8.41 -14.39
C ASP A 211 -16.74 7.43 -13.47
N PHE A 212 -16.58 6.18 -13.90
CA PHE A 212 -15.74 5.21 -13.18
C PHE A 212 -14.28 5.67 -13.15
N ARG A 213 -13.64 5.58 -11.97
CA ARG A 213 -12.25 6.01 -11.74
C ARG A 213 -11.37 4.91 -11.17
N LEU A 214 -10.14 4.84 -11.65
CA LEU A 214 -9.05 4.06 -11.07
C LEU A 214 -8.22 4.99 -10.17
N PHE A 215 -8.25 4.76 -8.88
CA PHE A 215 -7.39 5.43 -7.90
C PHE A 215 -6.07 4.65 -7.83
N TRP A 216 -5.11 5.09 -8.65
CA TRP A 216 -3.86 4.40 -8.94
C TRP A 216 -2.77 4.84 -7.98
N ASP A 217 -2.75 4.25 -6.75
CA ASP A 217 -1.79 4.61 -5.71
C ASP A 217 -0.44 3.95 -5.98
N ASN A 218 0.44 4.68 -6.65
CA ASN A 218 1.78 4.24 -7.02
C ASN A 218 2.82 4.60 -5.95
N ALA A 219 2.48 4.35 -4.68
CA ALA A 219 3.29 4.70 -3.51
C ALA A 219 4.67 4.02 -3.52
N TYR A 220 4.82 2.90 -4.23
CA TYR A 220 6.04 2.09 -4.23
C TYR A 220 6.75 2.05 -5.59
N ALA A 221 6.46 2.99 -6.49
CA ALA A 221 7.01 3.05 -7.84
C ALA A 221 8.53 2.86 -7.93
N VAL A 222 9.26 3.36 -6.94
CA VAL A 222 10.74 3.34 -6.88
C VAL A 222 11.30 2.51 -5.72
N HIS A 223 10.48 1.72 -5.03
CA HIS A 223 10.83 1.00 -3.81
C HIS A 223 11.23 -0.45 -4.09
N THR A 224 12.19 -0.67 -4.98
CA THR A 224 12.71 -2.00 -5.28
C THR A 224 13.60 -2.55 -4.15
N LEU A 225 13.56 -3.86 -3.92
CA LEU A 225 14.51 -4.61 -3.08
C LEU A 225 15.59 -5.29 -3.93
N THR A 226 15.49 -5.18 -5.26
CA THR A 226 16.48 -5.70 -6.23
C THR A 226 17.29 -4.56 -6.84
N HIS A 227 18.32 -4.87 -7.61
CA HIS A 227 19.14 -3.85 -8.29
C HIS A 227 18.44 -3.18 -9.46
N ASP A 228 17.35 -3.78 -9.97
CA ASP A 228 16.63 -3.27 -11.14
C ASP A 228 15.47 -2.39 -10.72
N PHE A 229 15.41 -1.17 -11.27
CA PHE A 229 14.23 -0.34 -11.16
C PHE A 229 13.18 -0.78 -12.16
N LEU A 230 11.92 -0.89 -11.69
CA LEU A 230 10.80 -1.19 -12.55
C LEU A 230 10.49 0.00 -13.47
N ARG A 231 10.41 -0.28 -14.77
CA ARG A 231 9.83 0.69 -15.70
C ARG A 231 8.34 0.84 -15.40
N GLN A 232 7.91 2.06 -15.14
CA GLN A 232 6.52 2.36 -14.87
C GLN A 232 5.66 2.20 -16.12
N VAL A 233 4.44 1.71 -15.95
CA VAL A 233 3.45 1.62 -17.03
C VAL A 233 2.81 3.00 -17.21
N ASP A 234 2.81 3.50 -18.44
CA ASP A 234 2.08 4.73 -18.81
C ASP A 234 0.58 4.49 -18.80
N VAL A 235 -0.01 4.45 -17.61
CA VAL A 235 -1.45 4.21 -17.43
C VAL A 235 -2.31 5.33 -18.01
N LEU A 236 -1.82 6.59 -18.01
CA LEU A 236 -2.54 7.73 -18.59
C LEU A 236 -2.61 7.63 -20.11
N GLY A 237 -1.49 7.33 -20.76
CA GLY A 237 -1.44 7.14 -22.22
C GLY A 237 -2.24 5.93 -22.68
N LEU A 238 -2.20 4.83 -21.94
CA LEU A 238 -3.03 3.66 -22.22
C LEU A 238 -4.52 3.96 -22.10
N ALA A 239 -4.93 4.67 -21.05
CA ALA A 239 -6.33 5.06 -20.85
C ALA A 239 -6.81 6.03 -21.95
N ALA A 240 -5.98 7.00 -22.34
CA ALA A 240 -6.27 7.93 -23.43
C ALA A 240 -6.43 7.18 -24.77
N THR A 241 -5.53 6.25 -25.08
CA THR A 241 -5.61 5.42 -26.29
C THR A 241 -6.86 4.54 -26.31
N ALA A 242 -7.33 4.10 -25.14
CA ALA A 242 -8.55 3.32 -24.97
C ALA A 242 -9.84 4.16 -25.04
N GLY A 243 -9.76 5.49 -25.19
CA GLY A 243 -10.90 6.39 -25.17
C GLY A 243 -11.42 6.74 -23.78
N ASN A 244 -10.67 6.41 -22.72
CA ASN A 244 -11.01 6.64 -21.32
C ASN A 244 -9.99 7.56 -20.60
N PRO A 245 -9.66 8.76 -21.16
CA PRO A 245 -8.55 9.59 -20.66
C PRO A 245 -8.71 10.01 -19.20
N ASN A 246 -9.93 10.16 -18.73
CA ASN A 246 -10.23 10.62 -17.37
C ASN A 246 -10.31 9.48 -16.34
N ARG A 247 -10.16 8.23 -16.77
CA ARG A 247 -10.33 7.06 -15.88
C ARG A 247 -9.30 7.01 -14.75
N PRO A 248 -7.97 7.13 -14.99
CA PRO A 248 -7.00 7.04 -13.90
C PRO A 248 -6.74 8.39 -13.21
N TYR A 249 -6.65 8.32 -11.87
CA TYR A 249 -5.94 9.25 -11.02
C TYR A 249 -4.69 8.54 -10.49
N VAL A 250 -3.51 9.11 -10.70
CA VAL A 250 -2.24 8.52 -10.27
C VAL A 250 -1.71 9.26 -9.06
N PHE A 251 -1.33 8.53 -8.02
CA PHE A 251 -0.79 9.09 -6.79
C PHE A 251 0.62 8.59 -6.53
N ALA A 252 1.45 9.45 -5.98
CA ALA A 252 2.76 9.11 -5.45
C ALA A 252 3.12 10.06 -4.30
N SER A 253 4.14 9.72 -3.53
CA SER A 253 4.68 10.60 -2.50
C SER A 253 6.13 10.28 -2.16
N THR A 254 6.81 11.25 -1.54
CA THR A 254 8.16 11.04 -0.99
C THR A 254 8.12 10.52 0.46
N SER A 255 6.96 10.17 0.99
CA SER A 255 6.78 9.79 2.41
C SER A 255 7.69 8.64 2.86
N LYS A 256 8.06 7.74 1.94
CA LYS A 256 8.98 6.63 2.20
C LYS A 256 10.31 6.76 1.45
N ILE A 257 10.57 7.94 0.86
CA ILE A 257 11.82 8.30 0.16
C ILE A 257 12.65 9.25 1.04
N THR A 258 11.97 10.20 1.70
CA THR A 258 12.55 11.21 2.59
C THR A 258 11.90 11.13 3.96
N PHE A 259 11.20 12.19 4.38
CA PHE A 259 10.50 12.24 5.66
C PHE A 259 9.01 11.95 5.50
N ALA A 260 8.50 10.96 6.21
CA ALA A 260 7.09 10.63 6.17
C ALA A 260 6.17 11.77 6.64
N GLY A 261 6.63 12.54 7.64
CA GLY A 261 5.90 13.69 8.19
C GLY A 261 6.05 14.99 7.40
N SER A 262 7.00 15.07 6.47
CA SER A 262 7.41 16.28 5.75
C SER A 262 7.77 16.00 4.30
N GLY A 263 7.10 15.04 3.67
CA GLY A 263 7.30 14.69 2.28
C GLY A 263 6.59 15.63 1.30
N VAL A 264 6.52 15.21 0.05
CA VAL A 264 5.73 15.83 -1.02
C VAL A 264 4.87 14.75 -1.67
N SER A 265 3.63 15.07 -1.95
CA SER A 265 2.69 14.20 -2.66
C SER A 265 2.47 14.66 -4.10
N PHE A 266 2.07 13.72 -4.95
CA PHE A 266 1.84 13.97 -6.37
C PHE A 266 0.49 13.42 -6.79
N LEU A 267 -0.20 14.17 -7.68
CA LEU A 267 -1.41 13.75 -8.36
C LEU A 267 -1.20 13.85 -9.87
N GLY A 268 -1.30 12.73 -10.55
CA GLY A 268 -1.32 12.63 -12.01
C GLY A 268 -2.73 12.36 -12.54
N GLY A 269 -3.05 12.90 -13.72
CA GLY A 269 -4.31 12.67 -14.38
C GLY A 269 -4.36 13.28 -15.78
N SER A 270 -5.50 13.12 -16.47
CA SER A 270 -5.76 13.87 -17.70
C SER A 270 -5.77 15.37 -17.42
N LEU A 271 -5.57 16.20 -18.45
CA LEU A 271 -5.67 17.65 -18.29
C LEU A 271 -7.05 18.08 -17.75
N GLY A 272 -8.12 17.37 -18.15
CA GLY A 272 -9.45 17.59 -17.62
C GLY A 272 -9.54 17.29 -16.12
N ASN A 273 -9.02 16.18 -15.67
CA ASN A 273 -8.97 15.80 -14.25
C ASN A 273 -8.14 16.80 -13.42
N ILE A 274 -6.98 17.21 -13.94
CA ILE A 274 -6.10 18.20 -13.28
C ILE A 274 -6.84 19.55 -13.14
N ALA A 275 -7.43 20.06 -14.21
CA ALA A 275 -8.17 21.31 -14.18
C ALA A 275 -9.37 21.25 -13.21
N TRP A 276 -10.12 20.15 -13.23
CA TRP A 276 -11.24 19.91 -12.33
C TRP A 276 -10.77 19.87 -10.86
N TYR A 277 -9.70 19.14 -10.54
CA TYR A 277 -9.18 19.10 -9.18
C TYR A 277 -8.76 20.49 -8.70
N LEU A 278 -8.01 21.24 -9.50
CA LEU A 278 -7.52 22.57 -9.14
C LEU A 278 -8.64 23.58 -8.94
N GLN A 279 -9.76 23.44 -9.64
CA GLN A 279 -10.94 24.28 -9.47
C GLN A 279 -11.45 24.24 -8.02
N TYR A 280 -11.45 23.09 -7.38
CA TYR A 280 -11.91 22.90 -6.00
C TYR A 280 -10.79 23.05 -4.98
N ALA A 281 -9.62 22.52 -5.26
CA ALA A 281 -8.45 22.65 -4.41
C ALA A 281 -8.05 24.12 -4.18
N GLY A 282 -8.18 24.97 -5.21
CA GLY A 282 -7.93 26.42 -5.12
C GLY A 282 -8.90 27.18 -4.19
N LYS A 283 -10.01 26.56 -3.79
CA LYS A 283 -10.92 27.12 -2.78
C LYS A 283 -10.57 26.64 -1.35
N LYS A 284 -9.85 25.52 -1.25
CA LYS A 284 -9.38 24.95 0.00
C LYS A 284 -8.04 25.58 0.44
N SER A 285 -7.16 25.89 -0.52
CA SER A 285 -5.81 26.41 -0.28
C SER A 285 -5.37 27.31 -1.45
N ILE A 286 -4.55 28.33 -1.17
CA ILE A 286 -3.99 29.22 -2.20
C ILE A 286 -2.79 28.57 -2.91
N GLY A 287 -2.21 27.56 -2.31
CA GLY A 287 -1.10 26.80 -2.88
C GLY A 287 -0.47 25.83 -1.87
N PRO A 288 0.37 24.90 -2.35
CA PRO A 288 1.09 23.97 -1.50
C PRO A 288 2.30 24.64 -0.82
N ASP A 289 2.93 23.89 0.10
CA ASP A 289 4.20 24.25 0.73
C ASP A 289 5.35 24.16 -0.28
N LYS A 290 5.58 25.27 -1.02
CA LYS A 290 6.63 25.35 -2.02
C LYS A 290 8.04 25.42 -1.45
N VAL A 291 8.19 25.86 -0.19
CA VAL A 291 9.49 25.81 0.50
C VAL A 291 9.92 24.36 0.69
N ASN A 292 9.00 23.50 1.13
CA ASN A 292 9.27 22.07 1.27
C ASN A 292 9.50 21.39 -0.09
N GLN A 293 8.78 21.80 -1.13
CA GLN A 293 9.01 21.31 -2.49
C GLN A 293 10.39 21.70 -3.02
N LEU A 294 10.81 22.96 -2.79
CA LEU A 294 12.15 23.45 -3.17
C LEU A 294 13.25 22.72 -2.41
N ARG A 295 13.03 22.44 -1.12
CA ARG A 295 13.93 21.64 -0.29
C ARG A 295 14.18 20.26 -0.94
N HIS A 296 13.13 19.56 -1.35
CA HIS A 296 13.22 18.27 -2.02
C HIS A 296 13.89 18.38 -3.40
N LEU A 297 13.57 19.43 -4.17
CA LEU A 297 14.23 19.70 -5.44
C LEU A 297 15.76 19.84 -5.26
N ARG A 298 16.19 20.64 -4.29
CA ARG A 298 17.64 20.84 -4.00
C ARG A 298 18.29 19.57 -3.47
N PHE A 299 17.57 18.76 -2.74
CA PHE A 299 18.08 17.49 -2.21
C PHE A 299 18.30 16.44 -3.30
N PHE A 300 17.36 16.28 -4.20
CA PHE A 300 17.45 15.28 -5.27
C PHE A 300 18.28 15.73 -6.44
N GLY A 301 18.17 17.01 -6.83
CA GLY A 301 18.75 17.57 -8.06
C GLY A 301 17.98 17.13 -9.31
N ASP A 302 17.89 15.83 -9.56
CA ASP A 302 17.21 15.21 -10.71
C ASP A 302 16.61 13.84 -10.35
N ALA A 303 16.10 13.11 -11.36
CA ALA A 303 15.52 11.77 -11.17
C ALA A 303 16.57 10.73 -10.74
N ASP A 304 17.83 10.88 -11.17
CA ASP A 304 18.90 9.98 -10.77
C ASP A 304 19.26 10.17 -9.28
N GLY A 305 19.15 11.40 -8.77
CA GLY A 305 19.26 11.65 -7.33
C GLY A 305 18.20 10.93 -6.51
N VAL A 306 16.96 10.83 -7.00
CA VAL A 306 15.93 10.00 -6.36
C VAL A 306 16.30 8.52 -6.43
N ARG A 307 16.75 8.03 -7.60
CA ARG A 307 17.18 6.62 -7.76
C ARG A 307 18.33 6.27 -6.80
N LEU A 308 19.31 7.17 -6.69
CA LEU A 308 20.43 7.00 -5.76
C LEU A 308 19.96 6.94 -4.30
N GLN A 309 19.04 7.82 -3.90
CA GLN A 309 18.43 7.79 -2.57
C GLN A 309 17.74 6.44 -2.32
N MET A 310 16.99 5.93 -3.30
CA MET A 310 16.31 4.64 -3.17
C MET A 310 17.27 3.44 -3.12
N GLN A 311 18.42 3.51 -3.78
CA GLN A 311 19.47 2.50 -3.63
C GLN A 311 20.02 2.45 -2.19
N ARG A 312 20.15 3.60 -1.53
CA ARG A 312 20.54 3.65 -0.11
C ARG A 312 19.47 3.02 0.79
N HIS A 313 18.19 3.29 0.53
CA HIS A 313 17.08 2.62 1.23
C HIS A 313 17.11 1.11 1.01
N GLN A 314 17.35 0.64 -0.21
CA GLN A 314 17.44 -0.77 -0.55
C GLN A 314 18.53 -1.49 0.27
N GLN A 315 19.70 -0.88 0.44
CA GLN A 315 20.79 -1.45 1.25
C GLN A 315 20.38 -1.71 2.70
N ILE A 316 19.48 -0.88 3.24
CA ILE A 316 18.92 -1.05 4.60
C ILE A 316 17.82 -2.11 4.61
N LEU A 317 16.93 -2.10 3.62
CA LEU A 317 15.71 -2.88 3.62
C LEU A 317 15.89 -4.31 3.11
N ALA A 318 16.70 -4.53 2.07
CA ALA A 318 16.85 -5.85 1.47
C ALA A 318 17.31 -6.93 2.49
N PRO A 319 18.28 -6.66 3.39
CA PRO A 319 18.65 -7.61 4.44
C PRO A 319 17.52 -7.95 5.41
N LYS A 320 16.64 -6.97 5.72
CA LYS A 320 15.50 -7.18 6.62
C LYS A 320 14.45 -8.11 5.99
N PHE A 321 14.14 -7.90 4.70
CA PHE A 321 13.23 -8.79 3.97
C PHE A 321 13.82 -10.20 3.83
N ALA A 322 15.10 -10.32 3.48
CA ALA A 322 15.76 -11.61 3.38
C ALA A 322 15.71 -12.38 4.71
N LEU A 323 16.01 -11.71 5.82
CA LEU A 323 15.94 -12.31 7.16
C LEU A 323 14.52 -12.79 7.53
N ALA A 324 13.51 -11.95 7.27
CA ALA A 324 12.13 -12.31 7.60
C ALA A 324 11.66 -13.52 6.78
N LEU A 325 11.96 -13.55 5.47
CA LEU A 325 11.62 -14.67 4.58
C LEU A 325 12.35 -15.96 4.97
N GLU A 326 13.65 -15.88 5.31
CA GLU A 326 14.42 -17.01 5.79
C GLU A 326 13.80 -17.63 7.05
N ILE A 327 13.37 -16.80 8.00
CA ILE A 327 12.76 -17.30 9.25
C ILE A 327 11.41 -17.95 8.97
N LEU A 328 10.56 -17.31 8.15
CA LEU A 328 9.27 -17.89 7.78
C LEU A 328 9.45 -19.26 7.10
N ASP A 329 10.41 -19.36 6.17
CA ASP A 329 10.71 -20.61 5.48
C ASP A 329 11.19 -21.69 6.45
N ASN A 330 12.19 -21.41 7.27
CA ASN A 330 12.74 -22.35 8.23
C ASN A 330 11.73 -22.83 9.28
N ARG A 331 10.79 -21.95 9.68
CA ARG A 331 9.85 -22.25 10.76
C ARG A 331 8.52 -22.84 10.27
N LEU A 332 8.03 -22.44 9.09
CA LEU A 332 6.65 -22.73 8.67
C LEU A 332 6.54 -23.63 7.43
N SER A 333 7.57 -23.70 6.56
CA SER A 333 7.43 -24.42 5.28
C SER A 333 7.11 -25.90 5.45
N ASP A 334 7.71 -26.58 6.41
CA ASP A 334 7.49 -28.00 6.64
C ASP A 334 6.10 -28.34 7.17
N SER A 335 5.52 -27.46 7.97
CA SER A 335 4.21 -27.65 8.60
C SER A 335 3.04 -27.57 7.63
N LYS A 336 3.21 -26.85 6.50
CA LYS A 336 2.18 -26.59 5.47
C LYS A 336 0.91 -25.93 6.01
N ILE A 337 1.03 -25.17 7.10
CA ILE A 337 -0.09 -24.43 7.71
C ILE A 337 -0.09 -22.96 7.30
N ALA A 338 0.89 -22.50 6.55
CA ALA A 338 1.02 -21.11 6.15
C ALA A 338 1.63 -20.99 4.75
N SER A 339 1.37 -19.85 4.11
CA SER A 339 2.02 -19.38 2.89
C SER A 339 2.27 -17.89 3.00
N TRP A 340 3.26 -17.39 2.28
CA TRP A 340 3.61 -15.96 2.30
C TRP A 340 4.09 -15.49 0.94
N THR A 341 4.04 -14.17 0.75
CA THR A 341 4.56 -13.54 -0.45
C THR A 341 6.07 -13.29 -0.33
N GLU A 342 6.76 -13.31 -1.46
CA GLU A 342 8.18 -12.97 -1.60
C GLU A 342 8.33 -11.69 -2.43
N PRO A 343 8.11 -10.51 -1.84
CA PRO A 343 8.06 -9.26 -2.58
C PRO A 343 9.44 -8.88 -3.13
N LYS A 344 9.44 -8.31 -4.35
CA LYS A 344 10.64 -7.74 -4.98
C LYS A 344 10.81 -6.25 -4.66
N GLY A 345 9.90 -5.69 -3.87
CA GLY A 345 9.88 -4.29 -3.46
C GLY A 345 8.75 -4.00 -2.48
N GLY A 346 8.58 -2.73 -2.15
CA GLY A 346 7.57 -2.29 -1.21
C GLY A 346 7.99 -2.43 0.26
N TYR A 347 7.01 -2.53 1.15
CA TYR A 347 7.21 -2.41 2.60
C TYR A 347 6.67 -3.58 3.42
N PHE A 348 6.03 -4.58 2.78
CA PHE A 348 5.27 -5.60 3.48
C PHE A 348 5.50 -7.00 2.94
N ILE A 349 5.29 -7.97 3.82
CA ILE A 349 5.11 -9.38 3.49
C ILE A 349 3.67 -9.73 3.89
N SER A 350 2.93 -10.38 3.01
CA SER A 350 1.61 -10.94 3.30
C SER A 350 1.77 -12.39 3.72
N LEU A 351 1.34 -12.70 4.93
CA LEU A 351 1.35 -14.05 5.50
C LEU A 351 -0.09 -14.56 5.60
N ASP A 352 -0.41 -15.65 4.93
CA ASP A 352 -1.63 -16.40 5.14
C ASP A 352 -1.33 -17.60 6.04
N VAL A 353 -1.95 -17.63 7.22
CA VAL A 353 -1.90 -18.75 8.16
C VAL A 353 -3.05 -19.73 7.89
N LEU A 354 -3.14 -20.82 8.65
CA LEU A 354 -4.25 -21.76 8.53
C LEU A 354 -5.59 -21.01 8.62
N PRO A 355 -6.54 -21.22 7.68
CA PRO A 355 -7.85 -20.55 7.75
C PRO A 355 -8.53 -20.68 9.12
N GLY A 356 -9.10 -19.58 9.61
CA GLY A 356 -9.73 -19.49 10.93
C GLY A 356 -8.76 -19.22 12.08
N THR A 357 -7.46 -18.95 11.80
CA THR A 357 -6.46 -18.81 12.87
C THR A 357 -5.73 -17.46 12.92
N ALA A 358 -5.97 -16.53 11.98
CA ALA A 358 -5.24 -15.26 11.96
C ALA A 358 -5.49 -14.42 13.23
N ARG A 359 -6.73 -14.28 13.66
CA ARG A 359 -7.08 -13.54 14.89
C ARG A 359 -6.43 -14.18 16.11
N ARG A 360 -6.44 -15.52 16.20
CA ARG A 360 -5.79 -16.23 17.30
C ARG A 360 -4.29 -16.03 17.29
N THR A 361 -3.65 -16.13 16.12
CA THR A 361 -2.21 -15.89 15.95
C THR A 361 -1.83 -14.47 16.41
N VAL A 362 -2.59 -13.46 15.97
CA VAL A 362 -2.33 -12.05 16.35
C VAL A 362 -2.54 -11.83 17.86
N ALA A 363 -3.55 -12.46 18.46
CA ALA A 363 -3.77 -12.39 19.90
C ALA A 363 -2.60 -12.99 20.69
N LEU A 364 -2.14 -14.19 20.31
CA LEU A 364 -0.98 -14.84 20.91
C LEU A 364 0.28 -13.98 20.77
N ALA A 365 0.52 -13.40 19.59
CA ALA A 365 1.66 -12.51 19.35
C ALA A 365 1.62 -11.29 20.27
N LYS A 366 0.46 -10.66 20.42
CA LYS A 366 0.26 -9.52 21.31
C LYS A 366 0.54 -9.87 22.77
N ASP A 367 0.04 -11.02 23.22
CA ASP A 367 0.24 -11.50 24.60
C ASP A 367 1.72 -11.86 24.88
N ALA A 368 2.47 -12.22 23.83
CA ALA A 368 3.92 -12.43 23.88
C ALA A 368 4.75 -11.15 23.70
N GLY A 369 4.12 -9.98 23.57
CA GLY A 369 4.80 -8.69 23.43
C GLY A 369 5.23 -8.37 21.99
N ILE A 370 4.59 -8.98 20.99
CA ILE A 370 4.83 -8.70 19.56
C ILE A 370 3.57 -8.06 18.98
N ALA A 371 3.65 -6.76 18.70
CA ALA A 371 2.56 -6.05 18.02
C ALA A 371 2.55 -6.40 16.54
N VAL A 372 1.41 -6.87 16.05
CA VAL A 372 1.14 -7.16 14.64
C VAL A 372 -0.14 -6.41 14.25
N THR A 373 -0.28 -6.03 12.99
CA THR A 373 -1.51 -5.41 12.50
C THR A 373 -2.71 -6.32 12.80
N GLU A 374 -3.82 -5.75 13.25
CA GLU A 374 -5.04 -6.50 13.56
C GLU A 374 -5.46 -7.37 12.37
N ALA A 375 -5.82 -8.63 12.65
CA ALA A 375 -6.35 -9.53 11.63
C ALA A 375 -7.62 -8.93 11.00
N GLY A 376 -7.72 -9.02 9.68
CA GLY A 376 -8.80 -8.42 8.92
C GLY A 376 -8.58 -6.96 8.51
N ALA A 377 -7.57 -6.26 9.03
CA ALA A 377 -7.31 -4.85 8.67
C ALA A 377 -7.07 -4.63 7.17
N SER A 378 -6.55 -5.62 6.46
CA SER A 378 -6.31 -5.58 5.01
C SER A 378 -7.58 -5.88 4.17
N PHE A 379 -8.75 -5.85 4.77
CA PHE A 379 -10.04 -6.13 4.15
C PHE A 379 -11.07 -5.03 4.45
N PRO A 380 -12.04 -4.76 3.53
CA PRO A 380 -13.16 -3.88 3.80
C PRO A 380 -13.89 -4.27 5.07
N TYR A 381 -14.31 -3.27 5.85
CA TYR A 381 -15.02 -3.47 7.13
C TYR A 381 -14.26 -4.34 8.14
N ARG A 382 -12.94 -4.53 7.95
CA ARG A 382 -12.06 -5.39 8.78
C ARG A 382 -12.52 -6.85 8.84
N LYS A 383 -13.07 -7.34 7.74
CA LYS A 383 -13.61 -8.70 7.63
C LYS A 383 -12.83 -9.50 6.60
N ASP A 384 -11.84 -10.25 7.06
CA ASP A 384 -11.25 -11.34 6.28
C ASP A 384 -12.19 -12.55 6.40
N PRO A 385 -12.83 -13.00 5.31
CA PRO A 385 -13.80 -14.10 5.37
C PRO A 385 -13.16 -15.43 5.78
N ASP A 386 -11.88 -15.62 5.47
CA ASP A 386 -11.15 -16.84 5.78
C ASP A 386 -10.39 -16.75 7.10
N ASP A 387 -10.30 -15.57 7.73
CA ASP A 387 -9.52 -15.31 8.94
C ASP A 387 -8.11 -15.91 8.87
N LYS A 388 -7.38 -15.59 7.78
CA LYS A 388 -6.06 -16.17 7.50
C LYS A 388 -4.96 -15.15 7.25
N ASN A 389 -5.29 -13.92 6.85
CA ASN A 389 -4.30 -12.95 6.40
C ASN A 389 -3.70 -12.12 7.53
N ILE A 390 -2.38 -12.03 7.56
CA ILE A 390 -1.58 -11.23 8.48
C ILE A 390 -0.58 -10.40 7.68
N ARG A 391 -0.56 -9.08 7.90
CA ARG A 391 0.40 -8.16 7.30
C ARG A 391 1.62 -8.00 8.20
N ILE A 392 2.81 -8.29 7.68
CA ILE A 392 4.09 -8.10 8.35
C ILE A 392 4.82 -6.90 7.75
N ALA A 393 5.28 -5.97 8.60
CA ALA A 393 6.10 -4.82 8.21
C ALA A 393 7.54 -5.00 8.74
N PRO A 394 8.47 -5.56 7.94
CA PRO A 394 9.84 -5.81 8.39
C PRO A 394 10.73 -4.56 8.37
N THR A 395 10.23 -3.43 7.88
CA THR A 395 11.05 -2.26 7.56
C THR A 395 11.52 -1.47 8.78
N PHE A 396 10.71 -1.38 9.83
CA PHE A 396 10.96 -0.53 10.98
C PHE A 396 11.91 -1.14 12.04
N PRO A 397 11.78 -2.42 12.47
CA PRO A 397 12.64 -2.99 13.50
C PRO A 397 14.10 -3.08 13.09
N SER A 398 15.01 -3.11 14.09
CA SER A 398 16.40 -3.53 13.87
C SER A 398 16.46 -4.99 13.41
N LEU A 399 17.58 -5.44 12.83
CA LEU A 399 17.71 -6.85 12.43
C LEU A 399 17.55 -7.84 13.61
N PRO A 400 18.14 -7.59 14.81
CA PRO A 400 17.90 -8.45 15.98
C PRO A 400 16.44 -8.48 16.41
N ASP A 401 15.79 -7.30 16.51
CA ASP A 401 14.39 -7.21 16.90
C ASP A 401 13.46 -7.88 15.87
N LEU A 402 13.77 -7.73 14.58
CA LEU A 402 13.04 -8.36 13.50
C LEU A 402 13.14 -9.89 13.56
N ARG A 403 14.34 -10.43 13.86
CA ARG A 403 14.55 -11.86 14.06
C ARG A 403 13.64 -12.41 15.16
N ASP A 404 13.68 -11.79 16.33
CA ASP A 404 12.88 -12.22 17.48
C ASP A 404 11.38 -12.08 17.22
N ALA A 405 10.95 -11.00 16.53
CA ALA A 405 9.56 -10.76 16.24
C ALA A 405 8.98 -11.75 15.22
N VAL A 406 9.70 -12.05 14.13
CA VAL A 406 9.23 -12.99 13.10
C VAL A 406 9.27 -14.42 13.59
N ASP A 407 10.33 -14.81 14.33
CA ASP A 407 10.41 -16.12 14.97
C ASP A 407 9.29 -16.35 15.99
N GLY A 408 9.02 -15.34 16.82
CA GLY A 408 7.91 -15.38 17.77
C GLY A 408 6.54 -15.43 17.08
N LEU A 409 6.34 -14.69 15.99
CA LEU A 409 5.10 -14.76 15.21
C LEU A 409 4.88 -16.16 14.61
N ALA A 410 5.95 -16.79 14.11
CA ALA A 410 5.90 -18.17 13.61
C ALA A 410 5.51 -19.17 14.73
N THR A 411 6.06 -19.00 15.94
CA THR A 411 5.65 -19.81 17.12
C THR A 411 4.15 -19.66 17.40
N CYS A 412 3.62 -18.42 17.35
CA CYS A 412 2.19 -18.15 17.55
C CYS A 412 1.32 -18.80 16.45
N ALA A 413 1.74 -18.76 15.19
CA ALA A 413 1.05 -19.39 14.09
C ALA A 413 1.00 -20.92 14.21
N LEU A 414 2.10 -21.54 14.59
CA LEU A 414 2.16 -22.99 14.84
C LEU A 414 1.25 -23.42 15.98
N LEU A 415 1.22 -22.65 17.08
CA LEU A 415 0.33 -22.94 18.20
C LEU A 415 -1.15 -22.79 17.82
N ALA A 416 -1.51 -21.66 17.19
CA ALA A 416 -2.89 -21.41 16.76
C ALA A 416 -3.39 -22.48 15.78
N ALA A 417 -2.53 -22.94 14.86
CA ALA A 417 -2.87 -23.99 13.90
C ALA A 417 -3.14 -25.31 14.61
N THR A 418 -2.28 -25.74 15.53
CA THR A 418 -2.49 -27.01 16.28
C THR A 418 -3.68 -26.95 17.21
N GLU A 419 -3.99 -25.80 17.85
CA GLU A 419 -5.23 -25.58 18.60
C GLU A 419 -6.47 -25.83 17.72
N SER A 420 -6.51 -25.21 16.53
CA SER A 420 -7.62 -25.31 15.59
C SER A 420 -7.81 -26.74 15.07
N MET A 421 -6.72 -27.42 14.70
CA MET A 421 -6.77 -28.77 14.16
C MET A 421 -7.24 -29.80 15.21
N LEU A 422 -6.82 -29.67 16.48
CA LEU A 422 -7.30 -30.53 17.56
C LEU A 422 -8.79 -30.37 17.84
N VAL A 423 -9.31 -29.13 17.81
CA VAL A 423 -10.75 -28.87 17.96
C VAL A 423 -11.53 -29.50 16.81
N SER A 424 -11.06 -29.37 15.56
CA SER A 424 -11.71 -29.96 14.37
C SER A 424 -11.71 -31.49 14.44
N SER A 425 -10.62 -32.11 14.88
CA SER A 425 -10.52 -33.56 15.06
C SER A 425 -11.49 -34.08 16.14
N ALA A 426 -11.68 -33.34 17.23
CA ALA A 426 -12.58 -33.70 18.30
C ALA A 426 -14.09 -33.55 17.92
N SER A 427 -14.39 -32.64 17.00
CA SER A 427 -15.78 -32.38 16.51
C SER A 427 -16.20 -33.25 15.33
N GLY A 428 -15.33 -34.11 14.80
CA GLY A 428 -15.64 -35.04 13.70
C GLY A 428 -15.94 -34.37 12.35
N VAL A 429 -15.58 -33.10 12.19
CA VAL A 429 -15.68 -32.35 10.94
C VAL A 429 -14.32 -32.43 10.24
N SER A 430 -14.22 -33.37 9.28
CA SER A 430 -13.07 -33.48 8.38
C SER A 430 -13.30 -32.66 7.12
#